data_8607cafffe13514586b3c966011cd8af
#
_entry.id   8607cafffe13514586b3c966011cd8af
#
_cell.length_a   1.000
_cell.length_b   1.000
_cell.length_c   1.000
_cell.angle_alpha   90.00
_cell.angle_beta   90.00
_cell.angle_gamma   90.00
#
_symmetry.space_group_name_H-M   'P 1'
#
loop_
_entity.id
_entity.type
_entity.pdbx_description
1 polymer ?
#
loop_
_entity_poly.entity_id
_entity_poly.type
_entity_poly.pdbx_seq_one_letter_code
_entity_poly.pdbx_strand_id
1 'polypeptide(L)'
;WGLSSDAFPVDRRKRILTKTQLFAAAMILAPIWVDPCRNRLCSFEEAVDQLEAEARAYREDRFGHVAIGMRVWKRARLQAVFGREKPLIFQDNPARAIAKAEAAGRDLVVWAGKEPPNLPASLTIRRVEDGFLRSRGLGAELVPPLSLVTDDLGIYYDPSRESRLERLIQRPLPPDAARRTEKIIATLIAARLSKYNLAGAVPELPAGIRILVPGQVEDDASIRLGAGEIRSNLALLQAARTAHPSAVIIYKPHPDVEAGLRPGAIADTALRGLADIVARHADPIQLIEACD
;
A
#
# COMPACT_ATOMS: atom_id res chain seq x y z
N TRP A 1 -25.52 -23.84 13.34
CA TRP A 1 -24.89 -25.08 12.88
C TRP A 1 -24.41 -26.01 14.01
N GLY A 2 -24.61 -25.76 15.28
CA GLY A 2 -24.20 -26.61 16.39
C GLY A 2 -22.71 -26.87 16.56
N LEU A 3 -21.85 -26.23 15.79
CA LEU A 3 -20.37 -26.39 15.84
C LEU A 3 -19.75 -25.84 17.14
N SER A 4 -20.46 -24.98 17.86
CA SER A 4 -20.07 -24.46 19.18
C SER A 4 -20.61 -25.30 20.35
N SER A 5 -21.44 -26.28 20.08
CA SER A 5 -21.99 -27.19 21.09
C SER A 5 -20.99 -28.29 21.44
N ASP A 6 -20.93 -28.70 22.70
CA ASP A 6 -20.15 -29.86 23.14
C ASP A 6 -20.83 -31.18 22.80
N ALA A 7 -22.11 -31.11 22.40
CA ALA A 7 -22.88 -32.29 21.96
C ALA A 7 -22.37 -32.77 20.58
N PHE A 8 -22.28 -34.07 20.41
CA PHE A 8 -22.01 -34.67 19.12
C PHE A 8 -23.22 -34.49 18.19
N PRO A 9 -23.04 -33.91 16.98
CA PRO A 9 -24.13 -33.80 16.03
C PRO A 9 -24.56 -35.18 15.54
N VAL A 10 -25.89 -35.33 15.38
CA VAL A 10 -26.51 -36.59 14.88
C VAL A 10 -27.19 -36.26 13.57
N ASP A 11 -26.89 -37.01 12.50
CA ASP A 11 -27.56 -36.85 11.23
C ASP A 11 -29.00 -37.40 11.24
N ARG A 12 -29.78 -37.15 10.18
CA ARG A 12 -31.16 -37.61 10.06
C ARG A 12 -31.31 -39.16 10.06
N ARG A 13 -30.19 -39.88 9.89
CA ARG A 13 -30.13 -41.34 9.96
C ARG A 13 -29.61 -41.82 11.31
N LYS A 14 -29.58 -40.92 12.32
CA LYS A 14 -29.17 -41.22 13.70
C LYS A 14 -27.70 -41.66 13.83
N ARG A 15 -26.84 -41.30 12.88
CA ARG A 15 -25.40 -41.55 12.98
C ARG A 15 -24.75 -40.44 13.76
N ILE A 16 -23.92 -40.81 14.72
CA ILE A 16 -23.10 -39.82 15.48
C ILE A 16 -21.96 -39.37 14.60
N LEU A 17 -21.81 -38.06 14.47
CA LEU A 17 -20.78 -37.42 13.70
C LEU A 17 -19.78 -36.67 14.60
N THR A 18 -18.55 -36.55 14.20
CA THR A 18 -17.64 -35.58 14.82
C THR A 18 -17.84 -34.19 14.21
N LYS A 19 -17.52 -33.14 14.97
CA LYS A 19 -17.54 -31.76 14.46
C LYS A 19 -16.66 -31.62 13.20
N THR A 20 -15.48 -32.25 13.20
CA THR A 20 -14.56 -32.25 12.06
C THR A 20 -15.18 -32.92 10.82
N GLN A 21 -15.83 -34.10 10.98
CA GLN A 21 -16.49 -34.78 9.86
C GLN A 21 -17.63 -33.93 9.28
N LEU A 22 -18.44 -33.33 10.17
CA LEU A 22 -19.53 -32.46 9.74
C LEU A 22 -19.01 -31.24 8.99
N PHE A 23 -18.01 -30.57 9.55
CA PHE A 23 -17.40 -29.39 8.92
C PHE A 23 -16.77 -29.76 7.57
N ALA A 24 -15.94 -30.78 7.53
CA ALA A 24 -15.29 -31.22 6.29
C ALA A 24 -16.31 -31.56 5.21
N ALA A 25 -17.33 -32.33 5.54
CA ALA A 25 -18.38 -32.70 4.58
C ALA A 25 -19.17 -31.47 4.09
N ALA A 26 -19.58 -30.59 5.01
CA ALA A 26 -20.45 -29.46 4.69
C ALA A 26 -19.73 -28.29 4.02
N MET A 27 -18.45 -28.08 4.28
CA MET A 27 -17.72 -26.88 3.85
C MET A 27 -16.62 -27.17 2.81
N ILE A 28 -16.08 -28.38 2.80
CA ILE A 28 -14.94 -28.72 1.93
C ILE A 28 -15.33 -29.73 0.84
N LEU A 29 -16.00 -30.83 1.20
CA LEU A 29 -16.21 -31.94 0.29
C LEU A 29 -17.47 -31.83 -0.56
N ALA A 30 -18.56 -31.28 -0.02
CA ALA A 30 -19.83 -31.18 -0.73
C ALA A 30 -20.00 -29.89 -1.56
N PRO A 31 -19.57 -28.71 -1.10
CA PRO A 31 -19.76 -27.47 -1.84
C PRO A 31 -18.72 -27.29 -2.96
N ILE A 32 -19.13 -26.53 -3.96
CA ILE A 32 -18.24 -25.97 -4.98
C ILE A 32 -18.10 -24.48 -4.67
N TRP A 33 -16.87 -24.02 -4.51
CA TRP A 33 -16.56 -22.64 -4.22
C TRP A 33 -16.10 -21.89 -5.48
N VAL A 34 -16.55 -20.66 -5.62
CA VAL A 34 -16.26 -19.82 -6.79
C VAL A 34 -15.63 -18.52 -6.31
N ASP A 35 -14.54 -18.12 -6.95
CA ASP A 35 -13.94 -16.79 -6.84
C ASP A 35 -14.56 -15.88 -7.91
N PRO A 36 -15.49 -14.98 -7.57
CA PRO A 36 -16.16 -14.12 -8.54
C PRO A 36 -15.24 -13.04 -9.11
N CYS A 37 -14.14 -12.70 -8.41
CA CYS A 37 -13.18 -11.70 -8.89
C CYS A 37 -12.32 -12.22 -10.04
N ARG A 38 -12.00 -13.54 -10.01
CA ARG A 38 -11.21 -14.20 -11.05
C ARG A 38 -12.04 -15.08 -11.97
N ASN A 39 -13.35 -15.18 -11.72
CA ASN A 39 -14.30 -16.03 -12.46
C ASN A 39 -13.78 -17.48 -12.62
N ARG A 40 -13.36 -18.11 -11.52
CA ARG A 40 -12.85 -19.49 -11.49
C ARG A 40 -13.31 -20.22 -10.24
N LEU A 41 -13.22 -21.55 -10.27
CA LEU A 41 -13.34 -22.35 -9.06
C LEU A 41 -12.17 -22.06 -8.10
N CYS A 42 -12.43 -22.12 -6.82
CA CYS A 42 -11.46 -21.86 -5.78
C CYS A 42 -11.57 -22.85 -4.63
N SER A 43 -10.59 -22.86 -3.72
CA SER A 43 -10.67 -23.62 -2.47
C SER A 43 -11.59 -22.92 -1.47
N PHE A 44 -11.97 -23.64 -0.42
CA PHE A 44 -12.74 -23.07 0.70
C PHE A 44 -11.95 -21.92 1.36
N GLU A 45 -10.66 -22.10 1.55
CA GLU A 45 -9.77 -21.12 2.17
C GLU A 45 -9.72 -19.82 1.35
N GLU A 46 -9.60 -19.91 0.02
CA GLU A 46 -9.65 -18.74 -0.87
C GLU A 46 -11.01 -18.01 -0.78
N ALA A 47 -12.10 -18.77 -0.69
CA ALA A 47 -13.44 -18.19 -0.51
C ALA A 47 -13.60 -17.49 0.86
N VAL A 48 -13.04 -18.06 1.93
CA VAL A 48 -13.06 -17.46 3.28
C VAL A 48 -12.24 -16.17 3.29
N ASP A 49 -11.06 -16.15 2.69
CA ASP A 49 -10.23 -14.94 2.57
C ASP A 49 -10.98 -13.80 1.88
N GLN A 50 -11.73 -14.11 0.82
CA GLN A 50 -12.54 -13.13 0.12
C GLN A 50 -13.72 -12.64 0.96
N LEU A 51 -14.46 -13.55 1.59
CA LEU A 51 -15.57 -13.21 2.46
C LEU A 51 -15.13 -12.37 3.66
N GLU A 52 -13.95 -12.64 4.23
CA GLU A 52 -13.37 -11.83 5.30
C GLU A 52 -13.10 -10.39 4.81
N ALA A 53 -12.46 -10.26 3.65
CA ALA A 53 -12.16 -8.95 3.06
C ALA A 53 -13.45 -8.14 2.78
N GLU A 54 -14.47 -8.79 2.22
CA GLU A 54 -15.78 -8.15 1.95
C GLU A 54 -16.51 -7.77 3.25
N ALA A 55 -16.52 -8.66 4.24
CA ALA A 55 -17.16 -8.39 5.53
C ALA A 55 -16.47 -7.24 6.28
N ARG A 56 -15.15 -7.17 6.21
CA ARG A 56 -14.37 -6.06 6.78
C ARG A 56 -14.68 -4.76 6.08
N ALA A 57 -14.62 -4.72 4.75
CA ALA A 57 -14.95 -3.54 3.96
C ALA A 57 -16.39 -3.06 4.25
N TYR A 58 -17.37 -3.97 4.32
CA TYR A 58 -18.74 -3.63 4.69
C TYR A 58 -18.81 -2.98 6.08
N ARG A 59 -18.16 -3.56 7.09
CA ARG A 59 -18.17 -3.02 8.47
C ARG A 59 -17.55 -1.62 8.54
N GLU A 60 -16.51 -1.39 7.76
CA GLU A 60 -15.78 -0.11 7.71
C GLU A 60 -16.53 0.96 6.92
N ASP A 61 -17.19 0.61 5.83
CA ASP A 61 -17.66 1.58 4.83
C ASP A 61 -19.21 1.70 4.75
N ARG A 62 -19.98 0.86 5.47
CA ARG A 62 -21.46 0.80 5.35
C ARG A 62 -22.18 2.12 5.63
N PHE A 63 -21.63 2.99 6.44
CA PHE A 63 -22.19 4.31 6.73
C PHE A 63 -21.82 5.36 5.69
N GLY A 64 -20.83 5.04 4.86
CA GLY A 64 -20.28 5.93 3.84
C GLY A 64 -19.38 7.01 4.43
N HIS A 65 -18.74 7.78 3.56
CA HIS A 65 -17.73 8.77 3.94
C HIS A 65 -17.94 10.10 3.26
N VAL A 66 -17.40 11.17 3.88
CA VAL A 66 -17.18 12.47 3.24
C VAL A 66 -15.68 12.61 2.98
N ALA A 67 -15.31 12.89 1.73
CA ALA A 67 -13.92 12.89 1.27
C ALA A 67 -13.39 14.30 1.04
N ILE A 68 -12.22 14.62 1.64
CA ILE A 68 -11.54 15.92 1.57
C ILE A 68 -10.19 15.78 0.87
N GLY A 69 -9.82 16.77 0.04
CA GLY A 69 -8.49 16.88 -0.56
C GLY A 69 -8.23 15.91 -1.72
N MET A 70 -9.28 15.30 -2.26
CA MET A 70 -9.18 14.29 -3.32
C MET A 70 -9.07 14.92 -4.70
N ARG A 71 -7.95 14.70 -5.38
CA ARG A 71 -7.79 15.15 -6.77
C ARG A 71 -8.85 14.52 -7.67
N VAL A 72 -9.39 15.31 -8.61
CA VAL A 72 -10.55 14.93 -9.47
C VAL A 72 -10.28 13.60 -10.19
N TRP A 73 -9.11 13.42 -10.78
CA TRP A 73 -8.76 12.22 -11.52
C TRP A 73 -8.67 10.93 -10.67
N LYS A 74 -8.49 11.05 -9.33
CA LYS A 74 -8.52 9.93 -8.39
C LYS A 74 -9.93 9.55 -7.93
N ARG A 75 -10.92 10.45 -8.07
CA ARG A 75 -12.26 10.29 -7.48
C ARG A 75 -12.98 9.03 -7.92
N ALA A 76 -12.89 8.66 -9.19
CA ALA A 76 -13.51 7.42 -9.68
C ALA A 76 -12.95 6.17 -8.98
N ARG A 77 -11.63 6.12 -8.76
CA ARG A 77 -10.99 5.01 -8.06
C ARG A 77 -11.35 5.01 -6.56
N LEU A 78 -11.35 6.16 -5.92
CA LEU A 78 -11.76 6.30 -4.52
C LEU A 78 -13.22 5.91 -4.32
N GLN A 79 -14.09 6.30 -5.24
CA GLN A 79 -15.50 5.88 -5.26
C GLN A 79 -15.62 4.35 -5.37
N ALA A 80 -14.80 3.70 -6.18
CA ALA A 80 -14.82 2.25 -6.31
C ALA A 80 -14.34 1.52 -5.04
N VAL A 81 -13.42 2.12 -4.28
CA VAL A 81 -12.89 1.54 -3.04
C VAL A 81 -13.83 1.79 -1.86
N PHE A 82 -14.21 3.04 -1.59
CA PHE A 82 -14.93 3.43 -0.37
C PHE A 82 -16.43 3.65 -0.58
N GLY A 83 -16.88 3.70 -1.81
CA GLY A 83 -18.26 4.06 -2.15
C GLY A 83 -19.14 2.88 -2.56
N ARG A 84 -18.77 1.66 -2.19
CA ARG A 84 -19.50 0.44 -2.54
C ARG A 84 -20.91 0.41 -1.95
N GLU A 85 -21.02 0.70 -0.66
CA GLU A 85 -22.29 0.65 0.07
C GLU A 85 -23.06 1.97 -0.04
N LYS A 86 -22.37 3.09 0.07
CA LYS A 86 -22.92 4.44 -0.10
C LYS A 86 -21.94 5.31 -0.89
N PRO A 87 -22.40 6.11 -1.87
CA PRO A 87 -21.54 6.99 -2.63
C PRO A 87 -20.75 7.93 -1.71
N LEU A 88 -19.45 8.14 -2.07
CA LEU A 88 -18.63 9.16 -1.44
C LEU A 88 -19.19 10.55 -1.69
N ILE A 89 -19.15 11.39 -0.68
CA ILE A 89 -19.45 12.82 -0.81
C ILE A 89 -18.12 13.56 -0.90
N PHE A 90 -17.73 14.02 -2.09
CA PHE A 90 -16.52 14.84 -2.24
C PHE A 90 -16.80 16.28 -1.86
N GLN A 91 -16.07 16.80 -0.88
CA GLN A 91 -16.20 18.19 -0.42
C GLN A 91 -14.84 18.72 0.03
N ASP A 92 -14.29 19.66 -0.75
CA ASP A 92 -12.93 20.18 -0.49
C ASP A 92 -12.91 21.33 0.54
N ASN A 93 -14.07 21.98 0.84
CA ASN A 93 -14.14 22.94 1.92
C ASN A 93 -14.29 22.22 3.28
N PRO A 94 -13.30 22.36 4.20
CA PRO A 94 -13.29 21.60 5.47
C PRO A 94 -14.53 21.80 6.33
N ALA A 95 -14.98 23.04 6.52
CA ALA A 95 -16.15 23.33 7.36
C ALA A 95 -17.43 22.69 6.81
N ARG A 96 -17.62 22.75 5.49
CA ARG A 96 -18.76 22.10 4.81
C ARG A 96 -18.66 20.58 4.85
N ALA A 97 -17.44 20.02 4.77
CA ALA A 97 -17.23 18.60 4.84
C ALA A 97 -17.55 18.05 6.23
N ILE A 98 -17.11 18.73 7.28
CA ILE A 98 -17.41 18.42 8.68
C ILE A 98 -18.93 18.46 8.90
N ALA A 99 -19.59 19.56 8.56
CA ALA A 99 -21.04 19.70 8.71
C ALA A 99 -21.82 18.59 7.98
N LYS A 100 -21.38 18.20 6.78
CA LYS A 100 -22.00 17.09 6.03
C LYS A 100 -21.75 15.74 6.67
N ALA A 101 -20.54 15.50 7.21
CA ALA A 101 -20.21 14.25 7.89
C ALA A 101 -21.06 14.08 9.15
N GLU A 102 -21.15 15.12 9.98
CA GLU A 102 -21.98 15.12 11.18
C GLU A 102 -23.47 14.94 10.87
N ALA A 103 -24.02 15.73 9.92
CA ALA A 103 -25.42 15.64 9.54
C ALA A 103 -25.82 14.27 8.95
N ALA A 104 -24.89 13.59 8.25
CA ALA A 104 -25.14 12.32 7.62
C ALA A 104 -24.68 11.09 8.47
N GLY A 105 -24.07 11.30 9.63
CA GLY A 105 -23.46 10.24 10.46
C GLY A 105 -22.38 9.47 9.71
N ARG A 106 -21.50 10.19 8.99
CA ARG A 106 -20.44 9.61 8.16
C ARG A 106 -19.06 9.96 8.69
N ASP A 107 -18.09 9.07 8.47
CA ASP A 107 -16.68 9.35 8.75
C ASP A 107 -16.06 10.27 7.69
N LEU A 108 -14.94 10.89 8.04
CA LEU A 108 -14.12 11.66 7.11
C LEU A 108 -13.02 10.77 6.51
N VAL A 109 -12.88 10.84 5.19
CA VAL A 109 -11.72 10.28 4.46
C VAL A 109 -10.92 11.45 3.91
N VAL A 110 -9.66 11.58 4.32
CA VAL A 110 -8.81 12.73 4.00
C VAL A 110 -7.57 12.26 3.26
N TRP A 111 -7.22 12.90 2.15
CA TRP A 111 -5.88 12.68 1.58
C TRP A 111 -4.84 13.15 2.59
N ALA A 112 -3.92 12.28 3.01
CA ALA A 112 -3.09 12.52 4.19
C ALA A 112 -2.30 13.83 4.13
N GLY A 113 -1.68 14.15 2.97
CA GLY A 113 -0.98 15.41 2.75
C GLY A 113 -1.89 16.65 2.59
N LYS A 114 -3.21 16.50 2.76
CA LYS A 114 -4.23 17.56 2.65
C LYS A 114 -5.16 17.59 3.88
N GLU A 115 -4.74 16.97 4.97
CA GLU A 115 -5.49 17.01 6.23
C GLU A 115 -5.66 18.46 6.72
N PRO A 116 -6.90 18.91 6.90
CA PRO A 116 -7.14 20.22 7.48
C PRO A 116 -6.70 20.28 8.95
N PRO A 117 -6.21 21.42 9.43
CA PRO A 117 -6.00 21.59 10.87
C PRO A 117 -7.34 21.56 11.63
N ASN A 118 -7.28 21.18 12.90
CA ASN A 118 -8.40 21.28 13.85
C ASN A 118 -9.66 20.50 13.44
N LEU A 119 -9.50 19.26 12.96
CA LEU A 119 -10.64 18.36 12.75
C LEU A 119 -11.27 17.96 14.09
N PRO A 120 -12.62 17.87 14.18
CA PRO A 120 -13.31 17.51 15.43
C PRO A 120 -12.93 16.11 15.90
N ALA A 121 -12.67 15.96 17.19
CA ALA A 121 -12.42 14.64 17.81
C ALA A 121 -13.66 13.72 17.81
N SER A 122 -14.85 14.29 17.57
CA SER A 122 -16.11 13.56 17.45
C SER A 122 -16.24 12.74 16.16
N LEU A 123 -15.45 13.08 15.14
CA LEU A 123 -15.48 12.38 13.85
C LEU A 123 -14.33 11.39 13.72
N THR A 124 -14.63 10.22 13.23
CA THR A 124 -13.59 9.28 12.80
C THR A 124 -12.93 9.81 11.53
N ILE A 125 -11.61 9.91 11.58
CA ILE A 125 -10.82 10.41 10.45
C ILE A 125 -9.97 9.27 9.92
N ARG A 126 -10.10 8.98 8.64
CA ARG A 126 -9.29 8.00 7.92
C ARG A 126 -8.43 8.72 6.90
N ARG A 127 -7.12 8.68 7.11
CA ARG A 127 -6.13 9.24 6.19
C ARG A 127 -5.87 8.25 5.08
N VAL A 128 -5.75 8.75 3.86
CA VAL A 128 -5.56 7.93 2.66
C VAL A 128 -4.32 8.39 1.92
N GLU A 129 -3.54 7.44 1.46
CA GLU A 129 -2.41 7.64 0.56
C GLU A 129 -2.31 6.53 -0.48
N ASP A 130 -1.51 6.72 -1.52
CA ASP A 130 -1.23 5.69 -2.51
C ASP A 130 -0.58 4.46 -1.85
N GLY A 131 -0.98 3.26 -2.24
CA GLY A 131 -0.42 2.02 -1.70
C GLY A 131 0.98 1.71 -2.21
N PHE A 132 1.66 0.78 -1.54
CA PHE A 132 3.05 0.41 -1.82
C PHE A 132 3.21 -0.33 -3.17
N LEU A 133 2.22 -1.11 -3.59
CA LEU A 133 2.08 -1.63 -4.95
C LEU A 133 1.01 -0.81 -5.66
N ARG A 134 1.41 0.24 -6.36
CA ARG A 134 0.50 1.28 -6.75
C ARG A 134 -0.19 1.05 -8.11
N SER A 135 0.61 0.88 -9.16
CA SER A 135 0.09 0.88 -10.54
C SER A 135 1.12 0.36 -11.53
N ARG A 136 0.69 0.21 -12.78
CA ARG A 136 1.60 0.22 -13.93
C ARG A 136 1.60 1.63 -14.53
N GLY A 137 2.67 2.39 -14.32
CA GLY A 137 2.80 3.79 -14.71
C GLY A 137 2.73 4.76 -13.53
N LEU A 138 3.04 6.04 -13.80
CA LEU A 138 3.28 7.07 -12.81
C LEU A 138 2.01 7.78 -12.35
N GLY A 139 1.97 8.13 -11.06
CA GLY A 139 0.90 8.95 -10.52
C GLY A 139 0.91 10.39 -11.04
N ALA A 140 2.08 10.91 -11.35
CA ALA A 140 2.24 12.23 -11.98
C ALA A 140 1.68 12.28 -13.41
N GLU A 141 1.62 11.13 -14.09
CA GLU A 141 0.95 10.93 -15.39
C GLU A 141 -0.55 10.65 -15.26
N LEU A 142 -1.13 10.87 -14.09
CA LEU A 142 -2.54 10.66 -13.77
C LEU A 142 -2.99 9.18 -13.82
N VAL A 143 -2.05 8.22 -13.74
CA VAL A 143 -2.41 6.80 -13.65
C VAL A 143 -3.03 6.53 -12.27
N PRO A 144 -4.28 6.05 -12.19
CA PRO A 144 -4.95 5.84 -10.92
C PRO A 144 -4.34 4.68 -10.11
N PRO A 145 -4.30 4.79 -8.78
CA PRO A 145 -3.77 3.73 -7.94
C PRO A 145 -4.68 2.49 -7.94
N LEU A 146 -4.07 1.31 -7.91
CA LEU A 146 -4.75 0.03 -7.70
C LEU A 146 -4.89 -0.32 -6.22
N SER A 147 -4.00 0.22 -5.38
CA SER A 147 -4.04 0.03 -3.94
C SER A 147 -3.91 1.36 -3.20
N LEU A 148 -4.49 1.42 -2.02
CA LEU A 148 -4.46 2.57 -1.12
C LEU A 148 -4.02 2.11 0.27
N VAL A 149 -3.27 2.97 0.95
CA VAL A 149 -3.04 2.87 2.39
C VAL A 149 -4.10 3.70 3.10
N THR A 150 -4.69 3.16 4.15
CA THR A 150 -5.62 3.88 5.02
C THR A 150 -5.13 3.82 6.47
N ASP A 151 -5.23 4.93 7.19
CA ASP A 151 -4.76 5.05 8.56
C ASP A 151 -5.71 5.93 9.39
N ASP A 152 -6.17 5.41 10.51
CA ASP A 152 -7.08 6.11 11.44
C ASP A 152 -6.33 6.74 12.62
N LEU A 153 -5.04 6.49 12.79
CA LEU A 153 -4.20 7.01 13.84
C LEU A 153 -3.29 8.13 13.35
N GLY A 154 -2.51 7.86 12.32
CA GLY A 154 -1.55 8.77 11.73
C GLY A 154 -1.43 8.56 10.23
N ILE A 155 -0.22 8.54 9.75
CA ILE A 155 0.19 8.07 8.41
C ILE A 155 1.66 7.65 8.48
N TYR A 156 2.04 6.59 7.82
CA TYR A 156 3.33 5.90 7.96
C TYR A 156 4.59 6.76 7.76
N TYR A 157 4.48 7.89 7.10
CA TYR A 157 5.62 8.80 6.83
C TYR A 157 5.68 10.02 7.78
N ASP A 158 4.69 10.20 8.64
CA ASP A 158 4.65 11.34 9.60
C ASP A 158 5.04 10.85 10.99
N PRO A 159 6.26 11.16 11.48
CA PRO A 159 6.75 10.70 12.78
C PRO A 159 6.14 11.45 13.96
N SER A 160 5.31 12.48 13.74
CA SER A 160 4.71 13.29 14.82
C SER A 160 3.70 12.52 15.65
N ARG A 161 3.19 11.41 15.16
CA ARG A 161 2.25 10.52 15.86
C ARG A 161 2.35 9.07 15.33
N GLU A 162 2.01 8.12 16.20
CA GLU A 162 2.00 6.71 15.84
C GLU A 162 0.99 6.42 14.72
N SER A 163 1.41 5.67 13.72
CA SER A 163 0.57 5.20 12.62
C SER A 163 -0.04 3.82 12.91
N ARG A 164 -1.10 3.48 12.16
CA ARG A 164 -1.67 2.13 12.19
C ARG A 164 -0.66 1.08 11.70
N LEU A 165 0.17 1.44 10.73
CA LEU A 165 1.21 0.55 10.21
C LEU A 165 2.22 0.20 11.29
N GLU A 166 2.71 1.19 12.07
CA GLU A 166 3.64 0.96 13.19
C GLU A 166 3.04 0.01 14.23
N ARG A 167 1.77 0.21 14.60
CA ARG A 167 1.07 -0.72 15.50
C ARG A 167 0.93 -2.13 14.94
N LEU A 168 0.70 -2.28 13.64
CA LEU A 168 0.59 -3.59 13.01
C LEU A 168 1.93 -4.32 12.97
N ILE A 169 3.02 -3.61 12.71
CA ILE A 169 4.39 -4.18 12.70
C ILE A 169 4.76 -4.73 14.08
N GLN A 170 4.32 -4.09 15.15
CA GLN A 170 4.63 -4.52 16.52
C GLN A 170 3.78 -5.72 16.99
N ARG A 171 2.74 -6.10 16.28
CA ARG A 171 1.88 -7.22 16.67
C ARG A 171 2.50 -8.56 16.29
N PRO A 172 2.30 -9.61 17.11
CA PRO A 172 2.61 -10.96 16.70
C PRO A 172 1.83 -11.31 15.43
N LEU A 173 2.50 -12.03 14.52
CA LEU A 173 1.80 -12.53 13.33
C LEU A 173 0.71 -13.53 13.73
N PRO A 174 -0.48 -13.46 13.13
CA PRO A 174 -1.49 -14.49 13.28
C PRO A 174 -0.95 -15.86 12.82
N PRO A 175 -1.51 -16.97 13.34
CA PRO A 175 -1.18 -18.30 12.83
C PRO A 175 -1.27 -18.34 11.29
N ASP A 176 -0.35 -19.04 10.67
CA ASP A 176 -0.21 -19.17 9.21
C ASP A 176 0.09 -17.88 8.41
N ALA A 177 0.08 -16.71 9.04
CA ALA A 177 0.39 -15.45 8.35
C ALA A 177 1.84 -15.40 7.84
N ALA A 178 2.80 -15.98 8.57
CA ALA A 178 4.19 -16.04 8.13
C ALA A 178 4.32 -16.78 6.78
N ARG A 179 3.76 -17.98 6.67
CA ARG A 179 3.78 -18.78 5.43
C ARG A 179 3.08 -18.07 4.27
N ARG A 180 1.94 -17.39 4.53
CA ARG A 180 1.24 -16.59 3.52
C ARG A 180 2.12 -15.42 3.06
N THR A 181 2.77 -14.73 3.99
CA THR A 181 3.65 -13.60 3.70
C THR A 181 4.84 -14.04 2.87
N GLU A 182 5.52 -15.13 3.23
CA GLU A 182 6.64 -15.69 2.46
C GLU A 182 6.23 -16.03 1.01
N LYS A 183 5.06 -16.66 0.84
CA LYS A 183 4.52 -16.97 -0.49
C LYS A 183 4.23 -15.71 -1.30
N ILE A 184 3.68 -14.66 -0.68
CA ILE A 184 3.42 -13.37 -1.34
C ILE A 184 4.74 -12.71 -1.74
N ILE A 185 5.73 -12.64 -0.84
CA ILE A 185 7.05 -12.09 -1.13
C ILE A 185 7.68 -12.83 -2.31
N ALA A 186 7.73 -14.15 -2.28
CA ALA A 186 8.26 -14.96 -3.38
C ALA A 186 7.53 -14.69 -4.71
N THR A 187 6.22 -14.51 -4.66
CA THR A 187 5.41 -14.19 -5.85
C THR A 187 5.73 -12.80 -6.40
N LEU A 188 5.88 -11.79 -5.53
CA LEU A 188 6.23 -10.43 -5.92
C LEU A 188 7.61 -10.36 -6.56
N ILE A 189 8.59 -11.06 -5.98
CA ILE A 189 9.97 -11.15 -6.51
C ILE A 189 9.95 -11.87 -7.87
N ALA A 190 9.31 -13.04 -7.97
CA ALA A 190 9.23 -13.81 -9.22
C ALA A 190 8.52 -13.04 -10.35
N ALA A 191 7.49 -12.26 -10.00
CA ALA A 191 6.76 -11.41 -10.94
C ALA A 191 7.44 -10.05 -11.19
N ARG A 192 8.56 -9.75 -10.51
CA ARG A 192 9.30 -8.47 -10.58
C ARG A 192 8.40 -7.25 -10.40
N LEU A 193 7.55 -7.30 -9.37
CA LEU A 193 6.62 -6.20 -9.09
C LEU A 193 7.26 -5.13 -8.22
N SER A 194 7.15 -3.88 -8.67
CA SER A 194 7.56 -2.67 -7.96
C SER A 194 6.37 -1.73 -7.76
N LYS A 195 6.59 -0.56 -7.15
CA LYS A 195 5.54 0.43 -6.91
C LYS A 195 4.84 0.88 -8.20
N TYR A 196 5.59 1.09 -9.27
CA TYR A 196 5.09 1.65 -10.54
C TYR A 196 5.16 0.68 -11.72
N ASN A 197 5.88 -0.43 -11.58
CA ASN A 197 6.04 -1.47 -12.60
C ASN A 197 6.48 -0.94 -13.97
N LEU A 198 7.49 -0.08 -13.96
CA LEU A 198 8.10 0.48 -15.15
C LEU A 198 9.21 -0.46 -15.61
N ALA A 199 9.17 -0.81 -16.88
CA ALA A 199 10.26 -1.55 -17.52
C ALA A 199 11.43 -0.62 -17.84
N GLY A 200 12.65 -1.16 -17.79
CA GLY A 200 13.85 -0.41 -18.17
C GLY A 200 15.07 -1.32 -18.23
N ALA A 201 16.06 -0.93 -19.05
CA ALA A 201 17.32 -1.64 -19.11
C ALA A 201 18.25 -1.15 -17.98
N VAL A 202 18.98 -2.10 -17.37
CA VAL A 202 20.04 -1.76 -16.43
C VAL A 202 21.32 -1.54 -17.23
N PRO A 203 22.06 -0.45 -16.98
CA PRO A 203 23.35 -0.24 -17.61
C PRO A 203 24.36 -1.30 -17.14
N GLU A 204 25.43 -1.48 -17.91
CA GLU A 204 26.56 -2.30 -17.46
C GLU A 204 27.14 -1.71 -16.16
N LEU A 205 27.27 -2.53 -15.13
CA LEU A 205 27.72 -2.10 -13.81
C LEU A 205 29.18 -2.55 -13.59
N PRO A 206 30.07 -1.63 -13.15
CA PRO A 206 31.45 -1.99 -12.79
C PRO A 206 31.53 -3.06 -11.72
N ALA A 207 32.65 -3.78 -11.67
CA ALA A 207 32.93 -4.72 -10.61
C ALA A 207 33.25 -3.99 -9.29
N GLY A 208 32.98 -4.61 -8.16
CA GLY A 208 33.21 -4.08 -6.80
C GLY A 208 31.94 -4.04 -5.97
N ILE A 209 32.04 -3.50 -4.77
CA ILE A 209 30.87 -3.27 -3.89
C ILE A 209 30.02 -2.18 -4.53
N ARG A 210 28.75 -2.50 -4.77
CA ARG A 210 27.79 -1.63 -5.46
C ARG A 210 26.73 -1.13 -4.49
N ILE A 211 26.58 0.17 -4.41
CA ILE A 211 25.61 0.81 -3.53
C ILE A 211 24.57 1.54 -4.37
N LEU A 212 23.33 1.09 -4.27
CA LEU A 212 22.21 1.76 -4.91
C LEU A 212 21.73 2.94 -4.05
N VAL A 213 21.70 4.13 -4.66
CA VAL A 213 21.16 5.35 -4.05
C VAL A 213 19.88 5.73 -4.81
N PRO A 214 18.69 5.38 -4.27
CA PRO A 214 17.42 5.71 -4.92
C PRO A 214 17.04 7.16 -4.66
N GLY A 215 16.99 7.95 -5.73
CA GLY A 215 16.50 9.33 -5.70
C GLY A 215 15.02 9.40 -5.32
N GLN A 216 14.64 10.51 -4.70
CA GLN A 216 13.29 10.78 -4.20
C GLN A 216 12.71 12.04 -4.84
N VAL A 217 11.39 12.21 -4.71
CA VAL A 217 10.71 13.47 -5.02
C VAL A 217 10.87 14.39 -3.80
N GLU A 218 11.65 15.45 -3.90
CA GLU A 218 12.06 16.26 -2.76
C GLU A 218 10.93 17.05 -2.07
N ASP A 219 9.86 17.37 -2.79
CA ASP A 219 8.66 18.00 -2.24
C ASP A 219 7.58 17.01 -1.79
N ASP A 220 7.86 15.72 -1.79
CA ASP A 220 6.93 14.71 -1.29
C ASP A 220 6.77 14.80 0.24
N ALA A 221 5.56 14.51 0.74
CA ALA A 221 5.28 14.57 2.17
C ALA A 221 6.17 13.61 2.97
N SER A 222 6.50 12.46 2.42
CA SER A 222 7.39 11.47 3.05
C SER A 222 8.81 12.00 3.25
N ILE A 223 9.33 12.80 2.31
CA ILE A 223 10.63 13.45 2.44
C ILE A 223 10.56 14.64 3.39
N ARG A 224 9.52 15.47 3.25
CA ARG A 224 9.37 16.67 4.08
C ARG A 224 9.21 16.38 5.57
N LEU A 225 8.53 15.29 5.92
CA LEU A 225 8.21 14.91 7.29
C LEU A 225 9.11 13.79 7.82
N GLY A 226 9.44 12.78 7.01
CA GLY A 226 10.09 11.55 7.45
C GLY A 226 11.59 11.44 7.19
N ALA A 227 12.19 12.30 6.35
CA ALA A 227 13.61 12.14 5.93
C ALA A 227 14.66 12.69 6.93
N GLY A 228 14.26 13.23 8.07
CA GLY A 228 15.22 13.80 9.05
C GLY A 228 16.02 14.98 8.47
N GLU A 229 17.36 14.92 8.57
CA GLU A 229 18.25 16.00 8.13
C GLU A 229 18.56 15.96 6.62
N ILE A 230 18.63 14.77 6.03
CA ILE A 230 18.93 14.58 4.59
C ILE A 230 17.63 14.67 3.80
N ARG A 231 17.36 15.83 3.18
CA ARG A 231 16.08 16.11 2.50
C ARG A 231 16.23 16.38 1.00
N SER A 232 17.45 16.27 0.45
CA SER A 232 17.67 16.41 -0.99
C SER A 232 18.45 15.21 -1.55
N ASN A 233 18.23 14.93 -2.81
CA ASN A 233 18.93 13.86 -3.52
C ASN A 233 20.44 14.10 -3.58
N LEU A 234 20.86 15.36 -3.73
CA LEU A 234 22.28 15.73 -3.72
C LEU A 234 22.92 15.44 -2.36
N ALA A 235 22.28 15.84 -1.25
CA ALA A 235 22.78 15.57 0.10
C ALA A 235 22.86 14.06 0.39
N LEU A 236 21.86 13.28 -0.07
CA LEU A 236 21.87 11.83 0.06
C LEU A 236 23.06 11.21 -0.70
N LEU A 237 23.32 11.66 -1.91
CA LEU A 237 24.45 11.19 -2.72
C LEU A 237 25.80 11.55 -2.08
N GLN A 238 25.95 12.77 -1.56
CA GLN A 238 27.14 13.21 -0.84
C GLN A 238 27.39 12.37 0.41
N ALA A 239 26.34 12.09 1.19
CA ALA A 239 26.42 11.24 2.37
C ALA A 239 26.83 9.80 2.00
N ALA A 240 26.23 9.23 0.95
CA ALA A 240 26.57 7.88 0.46
C ALA A 240 28.04 7.81 0.01
N ARG A 241 28.52 8.78 -0.78
CA ARG A 241 29.92 8.81 -1.22
C ARG A 241 30.89 9.00 -0.05
N THR A 242 30.53 9.83 0.93
CA THR A 242 31.36 10.03 2.13
C THR A 242 31.46 8.77 2.97
N ALA A 243 30.36 8.05 3.15
CA ALA A 243 30.33 6.79 3.90
C ALA A 243 31.04 5.64 3.17
N HIS A 244 31.01 5.66 1.83
CA HIS A 244 31.54 4.58 0.98
C HIS A 244 32.45 5.11 -0.12
N PRO A 245 33.64 5.64 0.20
CA PRO A 245 34.49 6.36 -0.77
C PRO A 245 35.00 5.48 -1.92
N SER A 246 35.16 4.17 -1.70
CA SER A 246 35.67 3.22 -2.70
C SER A 246 34.59 2.36 -3.38
N ALA A 247 33.33 2.49 -2.99
CA ALA A 247 32.25 1.71 -3.58
C ALA A 247 31.81 2.30 -4.92
N VAL A 248 31.22 1.46 -5.78
CA VAL A 248 30.52 1.89 -6.98
C VAL A 248 29.16 2.42 -6.59
N ILE A 249 28.98 3.73 -6.62
CA ILE A 249 27.71 4.39 -6.31
C ILE A 249 26.85 4.47 -7.56
N ILE A 250 25.67 3.82 -7.50
CA ILE A 250 24.68 3.79 -8.58
C ILE A 250 23.52 4.68 -8.18
N TYR A 251 23.40 5.85 -8.80
CA TYR A 251 22.28 6.75 -8.54
C TYR A 251 21.11 6.44 -9.48
N LYS A 252 19.96 6.07 -8.91
CA LYS A 252 18.71 5.87 -9.65
C LYS A 252 17.77 7.04 -9.36
N PRO A 253 17.62 8.03 -10.26
CA PRO A 253 16.65 9.10 -10.06
C PRO A 253 15.22 8.56 -9.90
N HIS A 254 14.36 9.29 -9.18
CA HIS A 254 12.94 8.93 -9.08
C HIS A 254 12.25 9.06 -10.44
N PRO A 255 11.39 8.14 -10.85
CA PRO A 255 10.75 8.18 -12.17
C PRO A 255 9.98 9.48 -12.47
N ASP A 256 9.24 10.02 -11.49
CA ASP A 256 8.52 11.30 -11.67
C ASP A 256 9.47 12.49 -11.84
N VAL A 257 10.70 12.41 -11.29
CA VAL A 257 11.76 13.41 -11.46
C VAL A 257 12.41 13.26 -12.84
N GLU A 258 12.68 12.02 -13.26
CA GLU A 258 13.20 11.73 -14.61
C GLU A 258 12.25 12.21 -15.72
N ALA A 259 10.94 12.06 -15.49
CA ALA A 259 9.92 12.55 -16.41
C ALA A 259 9.74 14.09 -16.39
N GLY A 260 10.47 14.79 -15.53
CA GLY A 260 10.35 16.26 -15.37
C GLY A 260 9.04 16.73 -14.72
N LEU A 261 8.29 15.81 -14.09
CA LEU A 261 6.97 16.07 -13.50
C LEU A 261 7.04 16.53 -12.04
N ARG A 262 8.18 16.27 -11.36
CA ARG A 262 8.39 16.58 -9.94
C ARG A 262 9.82 17.08 -9.68
N PRO A 263 10.04 17.88 -8.62
CA PRO A 263 11.37 18.38 -8.25
C PRO A 263 12.26 17.27 -7.67
N GLY A 264 13.60 17.49 -7.76
CA GLY A 264 14.61 16.58 -7.22
C GLY A 264 15.67 16.18 -8.26
N ALA A 265 15.68 16.81 -9.44
CA ALA A 265 16.73 16.59 -10.43
C ALA A 265 18.07 17.16 -9.94
N ILE A 266 19.14 16.39 -10.14
CA ILE A 266 20.52 16.82 -9.89
C ILE A 266 21.17 17.12 -11.24
N ALA A 267 21.84 18.26 -11.37
CA ALA A 267 22.57 18.60 -12.58
C ALA A 267 23.72 17.61 -12.81
N ASP A 268 23.98 17.23 -14.05
CA ASP A 268 25.03 16.27 -14.40
C ASP A 268 26.45 16.71 -13.92
N THR A 269 26.70 18.00 -13.84
CA THR A 269 27.94 18.55 -13.26
C THR A 269 28.09 18.28 -11.77
N ALA A 270 26.98 18.26 -11.02
CA ALA A 270 26.98 17.98 -9.58
C ALA A 270 26.98 16.46 -9.26
N LEU A 271 26.63 15.61 -10.22
CA LEU A 271 26.75 14.16 -10.11
C LEU A 271 28.19 13.67 -10.23
N ARG A 272 29.07 14.44 -10.89
CA ARG A 272 30.48 14.06 -11.12
C ARG A 272 31.22 13.85 -9.80
N GLY A 273 31.85 12.69 -9.67
CA GLY A 273 32.60 12.32 -8.45
C GLY A 273 31.71 11.85 -7.27
N LEU A 274 30.40 11.97 -7.38
CA LEU A 274 29.45 11.44 -6.39
C LEU A 274 28.84 10.10 -6.82
N ALA A 275 28.36 10.00 -8.05
CA ALA A 275 27.84 8.77 -8.64
C ALA A 275 28.79 8.27 -9.73
N ASP A 276 29.07 6.96 -9.72
CA ASP A 276 29.83 6.30 -10.79
C ASP A 276 28.92 5.98 -11.97
N ILE A 277 27.66 5.61 -11.68
CA ILE A 277 26.62 5.31 -12.65
C ILE A 277 25.35 6.09 -12.31
N VAL A 278 24.76 6.72 -13.34
CA VAL A 278 23.41 7.30 -13.25
C VAL A 278 22.47 6.41 -14.04
N ALA A 279 21.71 5.57 -13.32
CA ALA A 279 20.83 4.55 -13.89
C ALA A 279 19.45 5.12 -14.27
N ARG A 280 19.43 6.02 -15.29
CA ARG A 280 18.18 6.61 -15.79
C ARG A 280 17.30 5.55 -16.44
N HIS A 281 15.99 5.66 -16.21
CA HIS A 281 14.98 4.74 -16.76
C HIS A 281 15.25 3.24 -16.51
N ALA A 282 16.15 2.91 -15.59
CA ALA A 282 16.48 1.52 -15.27
C ALA A 282 15.37 0.87 -14.41
N ASP A 283 15.20 -0.44 -14.58
CA ASP A 283 14.33 -1.25 -13.75
C ASP A 283 14.88 -1.30 -12.30
N PRO A 284 14.12 -0.81 -11.29
CA PRO A 284 14.60 -0.78 -9.92
C PRO A 284 14.82 -2.18 -9.32
N ILE A 285 14.07 -3.18 -9.75
CA ILE A 285 14.23 -4.55 -9.23
C ILE A 285 15.55 -5.15 -9.68
N GLN A 286 15.90 -4.98 -10.96
CA GLN A 286 17.18 -5.45 -11.48
C GLN A 286 18.36 -4.73 -10.82
N LEU A 287 18.22 -3.44 -10.51
CA LEU A 287 19.26 -2.69 -9.78
C LEU A 287 19.44 -3.20 -8.35
N ILE A 288 18.32 -3.50 -7.64
CA ILE A 288 18.38 -4.08 -6.30
C ILE A 288 19.04 -5.45 -6.33
N GLU A 289 18.72 -6.30 -7.32
CA GLU A 289 19.34 -7.62 -7.49
C GLU A 289 20.84 -7.55 -7.81
N ALA A 290 21.31 -6.44 -8.40
CA ALA A 290 22.68 -6.26 -8.84
C ALA A 290 23.56 -5.50 -7.83
N CYS A 291 23.00 -5.00 -6.73
CA CYS A 291 23.70 -4.23 -5.68
C CYS A 291 23.86 -5.03 -4.40
N ASP A 292 24.86 -4.63 -3.54
CA ASP A 292 25.17 -5.27 -2.28
C ASP A 292 24.37 -4.70 -1.10
#